data_997d5dc888b89c9b46bdaf1f2c3a9a52
#
_entry.id   997d5dc888b89c9b46bdaf1f2c3a9a52
#
_cell.length_a   1.000
_cell.length_b   1.000
_cell.length_c   1.000
_cell.angle_alpha   90.00
_cell.angle_beta   90.00
_cell.angle_gamma   90.00
#
_symmetry.space_group_name_H-M   'P 1'
#
loop_
_entity.id
_entity.type
_entity.pdbx_description
1 polymer ?
#
loop_
_entity_poly.entity_id
_entity_poly.type
_entity_poly.pdbx_seq_one_letter_code
_entity_poly.pdbx_strand_id
1 'polypeptide(L)'
;MKKYQIKNLYISGTSCTKIGVEFNLYHKQVRKILEELNIEKSNKSRRKHTLDENYFDIIDTQNKAYILGFLYADGYNSIDKSTIRLQLQECDREILEKMRNELKSDKELKFIRCDNKIASNGYISKNMYQLEVYSMHM
;
A
#
# COMPACT_ATOMS: atom_id res chain seq x y z
N MET A 1 34.71 -6.85 -11.12
CA MET A 1 34.57 -6.64 -9.65
C MET A 1 33.32 -5.80 -9.28
N LYS A 2 33.16 -4.59 -9.79
CA LYS A 2 32.01 -3.71 -9.45
C LYS A 2 30.62 -4.33 -9.65
N LYS A 3 30.39 -5.08 -10.75
CA LYS A 3 29.06 -5.69 -11.05
C LYS A 3 28.62 -6.69 -9.96
N TYR A 4 29.54 -7.49 -9.42
CA TYR A 4 29.23 -8.45 -8.36
C TYR A 4 28.95 -7.79 -7.01
N GLN A 5 29.60 -6.67 -6.69
CA GLN A 5 29.31 -5.88 -5.51
C GLN A 5 27.90 -5.28 -5.59
N ILE A 6 27.52 -4.71 -6.76
CA ILE A 6 26.19 -4.22 -7.04
C ILE A 6 25.13 -5.32 -6.86
N LYS A 7 25.40 -6.53 -7.39
CA LYS A 7 24.55 -7.70 -7.21
C LYS A 7 24.36 -8.04 -5.72
N ASN A 8 25.43 -8.15 -4.97
CA ASN A 8 25.37 -8.51 -3.55
C ASN A 8 24.60 -7.49 -2.72
N LEU A 9 24.84 -6.21 -2.94
CA LEU A 9 24.09 -5.14 -2.29
C LEU A 9 22.61 -5.15 -2.65
N TYR A 10 22.25 -5.49 -3.90
CA TYR A 10 20.87 -5.61 -4.31
C TYR A 10 20.18 -6.82 -3.66
N ILE A 11 20.84 -7.97 -3.61
CA ILE A 11 20.32 -9.19 -2.95
C ILE A 11 20.16 -8.96 -1.44
N SER A 12 21.06 -8.20 -0.80
CA SER A 12 20.92 -7.81 0.61
C SER A 12 19.79 -6.80 0.89
N GLY A 13 19.06 -6.36 -0.15
CA GLY A 13 17.91 -5.47 -0.02
C GLY A 13 18.20 -3.98 -0.20
N THR A 14 19.44 -3.61 -0.59
CA THR A 14 19.78 -2.21 -0.88
C THR A 14 19.12 -1.73 -2.17
N SER A 15 18.58 -0.52 -2.15
CA SER A 15 17.87 0.02 -3.32
C SER A 15 18.78 0.40 -4.47
N CYS A 16 18.31 0.24 -5.74
CA CYS A 16 19.04 0.68 -6.93
C CYS A 16 19.48 2.16 -6.88
N THR A 17 18.70 3.01 -6.20
CA THR A 17 19.05 4.42 -6.01
C THR A 17 20.22 4.57 -5.03
N LYS A 18 20.19 3.87 -3.90
CA LYS A 18 21.30 3.88 -2.91
C LYS A 18 22.57 3.28 -3.51
N ILE A 19 22.45 2.16 -4.21
CA ILE A 19 23.56 1.54 -4.94
C ILE A 19 24.13 2.50 -5.97
N GLY A 20 23.23 3.21 -6.69
CA GLY A 20 23.64 4.22 -7.68
C GLY A 20 24.48 5.32 -7.06
N VAL A 21 24.08 5.85 -5.90
CA VAL A 21 24.84 6.87 -5.17
C VAL A 21 26.23 6.34 -4.77
N GLU A 22 26.30 5.12 -4.21
CA GLU A 22 27.55 4.50 -3.73
C GLU A 22 28.56 4.26 -4.87
N PHE A 23 28.07 3.87 -6.05
CA PHE A 23 28.92 3.57 -7.22
C PHE A 23 29.01 4.70 -8.23
N ASN A 24 28.43 5.88 -7.94
CA ASN A 24 28.32 7.01 -8.85
C ASN A 24 27.68 6.63 -10.19
N LEU A 25 26.58 5.90 -10.14
CA LEU A 25 25.77 5.43 -11.25
C LEU A 25 24.34 5.92 -11.14
N TYR A 26 23.69 6.16 -12.28
CA TYR A 26 22.24 6.39 -12.28
C TYR A 26 21.50 5.07 -12.00
N HIS A 27 20.36 5.14 -11.32
CA HIS A 27 19.54 3.96 -10.99
C HIS A 27 19.18 3.11 -12.21
N LYS A 28 19.05 3.72 -13.41
CA LYS A 28 18.82 3.01 -14.68
C LYS A 28 20.02 2.15 -15.07
N GLN A 29 21.24 2.62 -14.83
CA GLN A 29 22.48 1.87 -15.11
C GLN A 29 22.63 0.68 -14.16
N VAL A 30 22.30 0.88 -12.86
CA VAL A 30 22.27 -0.21 -11.89
C VAL A 30 21.28 -1.30 -12.33
N ARG A 31 20.09 -0.91 -12.78
CA ARG A 31 19.08 -1.87 -13.29
C ARG A 31 19.59 -2.66 -14.50
N LYS A 32 20.24 -2.00 -15.46
CA LYS A 32 20.82 -2.65 -16.63
C LYS A 32 21.89 -3.67 -16.24
N ILE A 33 22.75 -3.34 -15.29
CA ILE A 33 23.76 -4.27 -14.75
C ILE A 33 23.11 -5.50 -14.10
N LEU A 34 22.03 -5.31 -13.36
CA LEU A 34 21.30 -6.41 -12.72
C LEU A 34 20.61 -7.31 -13.77
N GLU A 35 20.06 -6.73 -14.83
CA GLU A 35 19.48 -7.45 -15.96
C GLU A 35 20.56 -8.28 -16.71
N GLU A 36 21.74 -7.71 -16.96
CA GLU A 36 22.88 -8.42 -17.55
C GLU A 36 23.37 -9.61 -16.69
N LEU A 37 23.17 -9.55 -15.39
CA LEU A 37 23.50 -10.62 -14.44
C LEU A 37 22.35 -11.61 -14.21
N ASN A 38 21.28 -11.55 -15.00
CA ASN A 38 20.07 -12.36 -14.87
C ASN A 38 19.47 -12.33 -13.45
N ILE A 39 19.57 -11.20 -12.77
CA ILE A 39 18.94 -11.00 -11.48
C ILE A 39 17.49 -10.57 -11.73
N GLU A 40 16.57 -11.45 -11.36
CA GLU A 40 15.15 -11.10 -11.37
C GLU A 40 14.90 -9.86 -10.53
N LYS A 41 14.12 -8.92 -11.10
CA LYS A 41 13.65 -7.77 -10.34
C LYS A 41 12.92 -8.31 -9.13
N SER A 42 13.42 -8.01 -7.96
CA SER A 42 12.70 -8.34 -6.74
C SER A 42 11.36 -7.61 -6.81
N ASN A 43 10.31 -8.34 -7.13
CA ASN A 43 8.91 -7.90 -7.03
C ASN A 43 8.48 -7.78 -5.56
N LYS A 44 9.43 -7.90 -4.62
CA LYS A 44 9.19 -7.53 -3.24
C LYS A 44 8.80 -6.06 -3.25
N SER A 45 7.51 -5.84 -3.34
CA SER A 45 6.87 -4.58 -3.01
C SER A 45 7.61 -4.06 -1.79
N ARG A 46 8.19 -2.86 -1.91
CA ARG A 46 8.82 -2.18 -0.77
C ARG A 46 7.73 -1.68 0.15
N ARG A 47 6.87 -2.60 0.58
CA ARG A 47 5.83 -2.25 1.51
C ARG A 47 6.48 -1.80 2.79
N LYS A 48 6.14 -0.61 3.15
CA LYS A 48 6.47 -0.06 4.46
C LYS A 48 5.63 -0.74 5.54
N HIS A 49 4.48 -1.29 5.16
CA HIS A 49 3.48 -1.84 6.07
C HIS A 49 3.15 -3.30 5.72
N THR A 50 2.82 -4.08 6.73
CA THR A 50 2.34 -5.46 6.56
C THR A 50 0.94 -5.47 5.96
N LEU A 51 0.60 -6.50 5.21
CA LEU A 51 -0.71 -6.72 4.62
C LEU A 51 -0.85 -8.19 4.23
N ASP A 52 -1.99 -8.80 4.54
CA ASP A 52 -2.39 -10.09 4.00
C ASP A 52 -3.02 -9.88 2.61
N GLU A 53 -2.21 -10.03 1.56
CA GLU A 53 -2.66 -9.82 0.18
C GLU A 53 -3.65 -10.85 -0.31
N ASN A 54 -3.62 -12.05 0.29
CA ASN A 54 -4.47 -13.17 -0.13
C ASN A 54 -5.79 -13.19 0.66
N TYR A 55 -6.06 -12.16 1.46
CA TYR A 55 -7.24 -12.12 2.33
C TYR A 55 -8.55 -12.33 1.57
N PHE A 56 -8.66 -11.81 0.35
CA PHE A 56 -9.86 -11.91 -0.50
C PHE A 56 -9.81 -13.01 -1.56
N ASP A 57 -8.78 -13.85 -1.60
CA ASP A 57 -8.70 -14.95 -2.60
C ASP A 57 -9.86 -15.93 -2.46
N ILE A 58 -10.30 -16.16 -1.21
CA ILE A 58 -11.45 -17.01 -0.91
C ILE A 58 -12.34 -16.27 0.10
N ILE A 59 -13.60 -16.05 -0.27
CA ILE A 59 -14.60 -15.44 0.61
C ILE A 59 -15.34 -16.55 1.37
N ASP A 60 -14.70 -17.04 2.41
CA ASP A 60 -15.15 -18.20 3.21
C ASP A 60 -15.74 -17.81 4.58
N THR A 61 -15.71 -16.53 4.94
CA THR A 61 -16.22 -16.02 6.22
C THR A 61 -17.15 -14.82 6.04
N GLN A 62 -18.07 -14.63 6.99
CA GLN A 62 -18.95 -13.46 7.02
C GLN A 62 -18.16 -12.15 7.12
N ASN A 63 -17.04 -12.14 7.85
CA ASN A 63 -16.18 -10.95 7.97
C ASN A 63 -15.58 -10.55 6.62
N LYS A 64 -15.09 -11.51 5.83
CA LYS A 64 -14.55 -11.24 4.50
C LYS A 64 -15.63 -10.68 3.57
N ALA A 65 -16.80 -11.28 3.55
CA ALA A 65 -17.93 -10.80 2.75
C ALA A 65 -18.37 -9.39 3.18
N TYR A 66 -18.43 -9.13 4.49
CA TYR A 66 -18.80 -7.82 5.04
C TYR A 66 -17.80 -6.73 4.65
N ILE A 67 -16.49 -6.97 4.83
CA ILE A 67 -15.44 -6.02 4.47
C ILE A 67 -15.42 -5.78 2.96
N LEU A 68 -15.58 -6.84 2.16
CA LEU A 68 -15.66 -6.71 0.70
C LEU A 68 -16.86 -5.86 0.28
N GLY A 69 -18.02 -6.05 0.92
CA GLY A 69 -19.21 -5.23 0.69
C GLY A 69 -18.98 -3.76 0.96
N PHE A 70 -18.30 -3.41 2.07
CA PHE A 70 -17.90 -2.02 2.36
C PHE A 70 -16.97 -1.44 1.30
N LEU A 71 -15.98 -2.22 0.84
CA LEU A 71 -15.06 -1.78 -0.21
C LEU A 71 -15.78 -1.53 -1.54
N TYR A 72 -16.79 -2.33 -1.87
CA TYR A 72 -17.60 -2.12 -3.07
C TYR A 72 -18.54 -0.90 -2.95
N ALA A 73 -19.10 -0.65 -1.76
CA ALA A 73 -20.06 0.45 -1.56
C ALA A 73 -19.35 1.82 -1.46
N ASP A 74 -18.33 1.92 -0.61
CA ASP A 74 -17.72 3.19 -0.19
C ASP A 74 -16.20 3.23 -0.42
N GLY A 75 -15.61 2.14 -0.91
CA GLY A 75 -14.18 2.03 -1.14
C GLY A 75 -13.73 2.68 -2.45
N TYR A 76 -12.47 3.04 -2.46
CA TYR A 76 -11.76 3.47 -3.65
C TYR A 76 -10.68 2.44 -3.99
N ASN A 77 -10.74 1.90 -5.20
CA ASN A 77 -9.71 1.00 -5.73
C ASN A 77 -9.08 1.64 -6.97
N SER A 78 -7.76 1.80 -6.94
CA SER A 78 -6.98 2.29 -8.06
C SER A 78 -5.98 1.24 -8.51
N ILE A 79 -6.24 0.62 -9.65
CA ILE A 79 -5.37 -0.37 -10.27
C ILE A 79 -4.01 0.27 -10.59
N ASP A 80 -4.00 1.46 -11.18
CA ASP A 80 -2.76 2.16 -11.59
C ASP A 80 -1.83 2.45 -10.40
N LYS A 81 -2.40 2.73 -9.23
CA LYS A 81 -1.66 3.05 -8.01
C LYS A 81 -1.54 1.85 -7.08
N SER A 82 -2.17 0.72 -7.42
CA SER A 82 -2.24 -0.47 -6.56
C SER A 82 -2.70 -0.12 -5.14
N THR A 83 -3.72 0.75 -5.05
CA THR A 83 -4.17 1.35 -3.80
C THR A 83 -5.62 1.03 -3.55
N ILE A 84 -5.91 0.49 -2.38
CA ILE A 84 -7.26 0.32 -1.85
C ILE A 84 -7.44 1.28 -0.68
N ARG A 85 -8.50 2.07 -0.71
CA ARG A 85 -8.78 3.08 0.30
C ARG A 85 -10.24 3.00 0.74
N LEU A 86 -10.47 3.09 2.04
CA LEU A 86 -11.79 3.27 2.61
C LEU A 86 -11.77 4.46 3.56
N GLN A 87 -12.74 5.35 3.41
CA GLN A 87 -12.93 6.53 4.27
C GLN A 87 -14.30 6.44 4.92
N LEU A 88 -14.35 6.52 6.24
CA LEU A 88 -15.59 6.53 7.01
C LEU A 88 -15.61 7.70 7.98
N GLN A 89 -16.81 8.08 8.41
CA GLN A 89 -16.97 9.11 9.44
C GLN A 89 -16.31 8.67 10.75
N GLU A 90 -15.96 9.64 11.59
CA GLU A 90 -15.30 9.39 12.87
C GLU A 90 -16.08 8.42 13.77
N CYS A 91 -17.42 8.45 13.73
CA CYS A 91 -18.28 7.52 14.47
C CYS A 91 -18.13 6.06 14.02
N ASP A 92 -17.69 5.82 12.80
CA ASP A 92 -17.54 4.48 12.20
C ASP A 92 -16.08 4.00 12.18
N ARG A 93 -15.21 4.65 12.95
CA ARG A 93 -13.78 4.33 13.06
C ARG A 93 -13.53 2.85 13.38
N GLU A 94 -14.36 2.26 14.24
CA GLU A 94 -14.22 0.84 14.65
C GLU A 94 -14.27 -0.13 13.46
N ILE A 95 -15.05 0.20 12.42
CA ILE A 95 -15.13 -0.61 11.19
C ILE A 95 -13.77 -0.62 10.48
N LEU A 96 -13.10 0.55 10.39
CA LEU A 96 -11.77 0.63 9.79
C LEU A 96 -10.71 -0.10 10.62
N GLU A 97 -10.80 -0.04 11.96
CA GLU A 97 -9.90 -0.77 12.85
C GLU A 97 -10.08 -2.29 12.70
N LYS A 98 -11.34 -2.75 12.63
CA LYS A 98 -11.65 -4.16 12.37
C LYS A 98 -11.08 -4.60 11.02
N MET A 99 -11.31 -3.82 9.97
CA MET A 99 -10.77 -4.10 8.64
C MET A 99 -9.24 -4.15 8.65
N ARG A 100 -8.57 -3.20 9.29
CA ARG A 100 -7.11 -3.18 9.43
C ARG A 100 -6.58 -4.45 10.09
N ASN A 101 -7.22 -4.88 11.18
CA ASN A 101 -6.82 -6.08 11.93
C ASN A 101 -7.04 -7.36 11.10
N GLU A 102 -8.16 -7.47 10.42
CA GLU A 102 -8.47 -8.60 9.53
C GLU A 102 -7.46 -8.70 8.38
N LEU A 103 -7.07 -7.59 7.79
CA LEU A 103 -6.04 -7.51 6.75
C LEU A 103 -4.60 -7.66 7.29
N LYS A 104 -4.43 -7.84 8.61
CA LYS A 104 -3.13 -7.90 9.30
C LYS A 104 -2.21 -6.74 8.93
N SER A 105 -2.80 -5.54 8.77
CA SER A 105 -2.04 -4.34 8.43
C SER A 105 -1.61 -3.60 9.68
N ASP A 106 -0.32 -3.23 9.72
CA ASP A 106 0.25 -2.37 10.76
C ASP A 106 0.13 -0.88 10.44
N LYS A 107 -0.50 -0.54 9.31
CA LYS A 107 -0.68 0.85 8.91
C LYS A 107 -1.70 1.54 9.81
N GLU A 108 -1.32 2.70 10.34
CA GLU A 108 -2.21 3.52 11.14
C GLU A 108 -3.32 4.16 10.32
N LEU A 109 -4.50 4.34 10.95
CA LEU A 109 -5.60 5.08 10.36
C LEU A 109 -5.24 6.56 10.27
N LYS A 110 -5.46 7.16 9.12
CA LYS A 110 -5.25 8.58 8.92
C LYS A 110 -6.50 9.36 9.33
N PHE A 111 -6.36 10.28 10.28
CA PHE A 111 -7.42 11.23 10.62
C PHE A 111 -7.49 12.35 9.57
N ILE A 112 -8.70 12.64 9.11
CA ILE A 112 -9.00 13.72 8.16
C ILE A 112 -9.96 14.68 8.83
N ARG A 113 -9.44 15.87 9.15
CA ARG A 113 -10.22 16.94 9.71
C ARG A 113 -10.99 17.67 8.62
N CYS A 114 -12.29 17.82 8.77
CA CYS A 114 -13.17 18.47 7.81
C CYS A 114 -13.72 19.84 8.27
N ASP A 115 -13.34 20.32 9.43
CA ASP A 115 -13.66 21.65 10.01
C ASP A 115 -15.15 22.07 9.89
N ASN A 116 -16.06 21.09 9.87
CA ASN A 116 -17.52 21.32 9.76
C ASN A 116 -17.91 22.29 8.63
N LYS A 117 -17.21 22.23 7.51
CA LYS A 117 -17.53 23.06 6.34
C LYS A 117 -18.92 22.73 5.84
N ILE A 118 -19.74 23.77 5.67
CA ILE A 118 -21.07 23.65 5.09
C ILE A 118 -20.95 23.77 3.57
N ALA A 119 -21.34 22.73 2.83
CA ALA A 119 -21.42 22.78 1.40
C ALA A 119 -22.64 23.60 0.93
N SER A 120 -22.65 24.04 -0.32
CA SER A 120 -23.75 24.85 -0.90
C SER A 120 -25.13 24.18 -0.82
N ASN A 121 -25.17 22.85 -0.69
CA ASN A 121 -26.39 22.04 -0.51
C ASN A 121 -26.80 21.85 0.96
N GLY A 122 -26.13 22.56 1.91
CA GLY A 122 -26.40 22.44 3.36
C GLY A 122 -25.76 21.23 4.02
N TYR A 123 -25.01 20.40 3.31
CA TYR A 123 -24.29 19.27 3.91
C TYR A 123 -23.13 19.74 4.78
N ILE A 124 -23.06 19.22 6.01
CA ILE A 124 -21.98 19.50 6.94
C ILE A 124 -20.92 18.39 6.85
N SER A 125 -19.73 18.75 6.42
CA SER A 125 -18.60 17.82 6.37
C SER A 125 -18.18 17.43 7.78
N LYS A 126 -18.20 16.13 8.09
CA LYS A 126 -17.76 15.58 9.38
C LYS A 126 -16.32 15.08 9.27
N ASN A 127 -15.65 15.03 10.40
CA ASN A 127 -14.33 14.41 10.49
C ASN A 127 -14.41 12.95 10.04
N MET A 128 -13.33 12.46 9.42
CA MET A 128 -13.24 11.14 8.85
C MET A 128 -11.96 10.44 9.28
N TYR A 129 -11.99 9.12 9.26
CA TYR A 129 -10.79 8.29 9.26
C TYR A 129 -10.64 7.58 7.92
N GLN A 130 -9.40 7.34 7.54
CA GLN A 130 -9.04 6.65 6.31
C GLN A 130 -8.10 5.49 6.61
N LEU A 131 -8.43 4.33 6.07
CA LEU A 131 -7.48 3.23 5.87
C LEU A 131 -7.09 3.20 4.40
N GLU A 132 -5.79 3.20 4.14
CA GLU A 132 -5.25 3.06 2.79
C GLU A 132 -4.17 2.00 2.78
N VAL A 133 -4.35 0.98 1.98
CA VAL A 133 -3.41 -0.13 1.83
C VAL A 133 -2.96 -0.24 0.37
N TYR A 134 -1.75 -0.75 0.18
CA TYR A 134 -1.17 -0.95 -1.14
C TYR A 134 -1.06 -2.44 -1.42
N SER A 135 -1.75 -2.89 -2.46
CA SER A 135 -1.70 -4.27 -2.92
C SER A 135 -1.66 -4.32 -4.43
N MET A 136 -0.84 -5.21 -4.97
CA MET A 136 -0.83 -5.51 -6.40
C MET A 136 -1.68 -6.74 -6.73
N HIS A 137 -2.20 -7.41 -5.73
CA HIS A 137 -2.92 -8.67 -5.86
C HIS A 137 -4.43 -8.54 -5.62
N MET A 138 -4.83 -7.69 -4.64
CA MET A 138 -6.24 -7.44 -4.34
C MET A 138 -6.94 -6.63 -5.42
#